data_744d57671f8672e035000444333ef466
#
_entry.id   744d57671f8672e035000444333ef466
#
_cell.length_a   1.000
_cell.length_b   1.000
_cell.length_c   1.000
_cell.angle_alpha   90.00
_cell.angle_beta   90.00
_cell.angle_gamma   90.00
#
_symmetry.space_group_name_H-M   'P 1'
#
loop_
_entity.id
_entity.type
_entity.pdbx_description
1 polymer ?
#
loop_
_entity_poly.entity_id
_entity_poly.type
_entity_poly.pdbx_seq_one_letter_code
_entity_poly.pdbx_strand_id
1 'polypeptide(L)'
;MTNEKDTQLNVRFLPKGVQNPRFEQRESGIAHTPYSREVAFYTCIKNGDLQGLESNMENFVRDALVVGRMSDDNLRQVKYLAVSCITLATRYAVEGGLMESEAYNLSDSYIQYVDKTDKPEEIIKFLVAKATDLTVLVKNHRQRLEYPPFVRKAMKYVSAHLHERLKCCDVADECGAVSYTHLTLPTKA
;
A
#
# COMPACT_ATOMS: atom_id res chain seq x y z
N MET A 1 20.54 -5.75 11.07
CA MET A 1 20.44 -4.36 11.56
C MET A 1 20.15 -3.51 10.33
N THR A 2 18.88 -3.40 10.00
CA THR A 2 18.40 -2.53 8.91
C THR A 2 18.33 -1.11 9.44
N ASN A 3 19.12 -0.23 8.84
CA ASN A 3 19.13 1.21 9.09
C ASN A 3 17.72 1.74 8.73
N GLU A 4 16.86 1.97 9.73
CA GLU A 4 15.67 2.81 9.56
C GLU A 4 16.16 4.23 9.25
N LYS A 5 16.32 4.52 7.97
CA LYS A 5 16.40 5.91 7.53
C LYS A 5 15.05 6.56 7.89
N ASP A 6 15.07 7.43 8.88
CA ASP A 6 13.92 8.22 9.30
C ASP A 6 13.54 9.17 8.14
N THR A 7 12.80 8.63 7.16
CA THR A 7 12.39 9.37 5.95
C THR A 7 11.25 10.31 6.35
N GLN A 8 11.58 11.47 6.82
CA GLN A 8 10.60 12.50 7.19
C GLN A 8 10.13 13.23 5.93
N LEU A 9 8.91 12.93 5.46
CA LEU A 9 8.30 13.64 4.34
C LEU A 9 8.16 15.12 4.63
N ASN A 10 8.57 15.96 3.68
CA ASN A 10 8.39 17.40 3.74
C ASN A 10 7.02 17.77 3.15
N VAL A 11 6.01 17.92 4.03
CA VAL A 11 4.65 18.31 3.63
C VAL A 11 4.45 19.79 3.87
N ARG A 12 4.04 20.51 2.83
CA ARG A 12 3.72 21.94 2.90
C ARG A 12 2.26 22.18 2.54
N PHE A 13 1.62 23.06 3.28
CA PHE A 13 0.24 23.48 3.01
C PHE A 13 0.21 24.84 2.35
N LEU A 14 -0.65 24.99 1.36
CA LEU A 14 -0.86 26.32 0.74
C LEU A 14 -1.37 27.33 1.77
N PRO A 15 -1.04 28.64 1.62
CA PRO A 15 -1.50 29.70 2.51
C PRO A 15 -3.03 29.77 2.59
N LYS A 16 -3.54 30.35 3.69
CA LYS A 16 -4.97 30.64 3.88
C LYS A 16 -5.47 31.80 3.03
N GLY A 17 -6.78 31.77 2.74
CA GLY A 17 -7.54 32.98 2.46
C GLY A 17 -7.32 33.61 1.09
N VAL A 18 -6.95 32.80 0.12
CA VAL A 18 -6.70 33.28 -1.23
C VAL A 18 -8.01 33.57 -1.94
N GLN A 19 -8.40 34.85 -2.01
CA GLN A 19 -9.55 35.29 -2.83
C GLN A 19 -9.31 35.00 -4.31
N ASN A 20 -8.06 34.91 -4.76
CA ASN A 20 -7.69 34.53 -6.11
C ASN A 20 -6.50 33.55 -6.12
N PRO A 21 -6.76 32.23 -6.02
CA PRO A 21 -5.69 31.22 -5.97
C PRO A 21 -4.69 31.29 -7.12
N ARG A 22 -5.15 31.69 -8.32
CA ARG A 22 -4.29 31.80 -9.51
C ARG A 22 -3.31 32.96 -9.42
N PHE A 23 -3.69 34.06 -8.77
CA PHE A 23 -2.82 35.24 -8.64
C PHE A 23 -1.71 34.96 -7.63
N GLU A 24 -2.03 34.45 -6.45
CA GLU A 24 -1.04 34.13 -5.42
C GLU A 24 -0.10 32.99 -5.79
N GLN A 25 -0.57 32.00 -6.54
CA GLN A 25 0.30 30.96 -7.11
C GLN A 25 1.35 31.55 -8.05
N ARG A 26 1.01 32.61 -8.79
CA ARG A 26 1.97 33.33 -9.66
C ARG A 26 2.98 34.16 -8.87
N GLU A 27 2.54 34.80 -7.81
CA GLU A 27 3.42 35.66 -6.99
C GLU A 27 4.30 34.86 -6.03
N SER A 28 3.75 33.84 -5.37
CA SER A 28 4.50 33.00 -4.41
C SER A 28 5.35 31.91 -5.07
N GLY A 29 5.07 31.57 -6.31
CA GLY A 29 5.67 30.44 -7.00
C GLY A 29 5.32 29.06 -6.37
N ILE A 30 4.41 29.04 -5.39
CA ILE A 30 4.01 27.81 -4.68
C ILE A 30 2.75 27.28 -5.33
N ALA A 31 2.84 26.16 -6.03
CA ALA A 31 1.73 25.45 -6.64
C ALA A 31 1.54 24.08 -5.98
N HIS A 32 0.34 23.52 -6.11
CA HIS A 32 0.10 22.12 -5.74
C HIS A 32 1.10 21.20 -6.41
N THR A 33 1.44 20.11 -5.73
CA THR A 33 2.19 19.04 -6.36
C THR A 33 1.49 18.62 -7.66
N PRO A 34 2.22 18.53 -8.79
CA PRO A 34 1.62 18.18 -10.06
C PRO A 34 0.91 16.82 -10.01
N TYR A 35 -0.25 16.73 -10.65
CA TYR A 35 -1.04 15.49 -10.72
C TYR A 35 -0.23 14.29 -11.26
N SER A 36 0.69 14.52 -12.18
CA SER A 36 1.58 13.48 -12.71
C SER A 36 2.45 12.84 -11.64
N ARG A 37 2.92 13.59 -10.63
CA ARG A 37 3.71 13.07 -9.50
C ARG A 37 2.83 12.23 -8.57
N GLU A 38 1.60 12.66 -8.34
CA GLU A 38 0.62 11.91 -7.56
C GLU A 38 0.32 10.57 -8.23
N VAL A 39 0.01 10.59 -9.53
CA VAL A 39 -0.25 9.37 -10.32
C VAL A 39 0.97 8.44 -10.31
N ALA A 40 2.19 8.98 -10.47
CA ALA A 40 3.41 8.17 -10.44
C ALA A 40 3.57 7.43 -9.11
N PHE A 41 3.35 8.13 -7.99
CA PHE A 41 3.42 7.54 -6.65
C PHE A 41 2.41 6.39 -6.48
N TYR A 42 1.13 6.63 -6.73
CA TYR A 42 0.11 5.58 -6.57
C TYR A 42 0.23 4.45 -7.58
N THR A 43 0.77 4.72 -8.77
CA THR A 43 1.08 3.67 -9.76
C THR A 43 2.13 2.69 -9.25
N CYS A 44 3.08 3.12 -8.42
CA CYS A 44 4.02 2.21 -7.76
C CYS A 44 3.28 1.23 -6.85
N ILE A 45 2.29 1.69 -6.07
CA ILE A 45 1.45 0.82 -5.24
C ILE A 45 0.70 -0.20 -6.12
N LYS A 46 0.02 0.27 -7.16
CA LYS A 46 -0.71 -0.57 -8.12
C LYS A 46 0.17 -1.65 -8.74
N ASN A 47 1.42 -1.33 -9.03
CA ASN A 47 2.34 -2.25 -9.68
C ASN A 47 3.14 -3.13 -8.71
N GLY A 48 3.07 -2.89 -7.40
CA GLY A 48 3.90 -3.56 -6.41
C GLY A 48 5.38 -3.17 -6.52
N ASP A 49 5.65 -1.97 -7.04
CA ASP A 49 6.99 -1.46 -7.29
C ASP A 49 7.54 -0.72 -6.07
N LEU A 50 8.21 -1.46 -5.20
CA LEU A 50 8.81 -0.92 -3.98
C LEU A 50 9.96 0.06 -4.27
N GLN A 51 10.77 -0.19 -5.29
CA GLN A 51 11.90 0.65 -5.63
C GLN A 51 11.42 2.01 -6.19
N GLY A 52 10.44 1.97 -7.08
CA GLY A 52 9.79 3.18 -7.59
C GLY A 52 9.09 3.97 -6.48
N LEU A 53 8.44 3.30 -5.52
CA LEU A 53 7.80 3.94 -4.37
C LEU A 53 8.84 4.67 -3.51
N GLU A 54 9.94 4.02 -3.15
CA GLU A 54 11.04 4.62 -2.37
C GLU A 54 11.62 5.86 -3.06
N SER A 55 11.90 5.77 -4.36
CA SER A 55 12.39 6.88 -5.16
C SER A 55 11.40 8.07 -5.19
N ASN A 56 10.09 7.80 -5.30
CA ASN A 56 9.07 8.85 -5.22
C ASN A 56 9.00 9.48 -3.83
N MET A 57 9.15 8.70 -2.76
CA MET A 57 9.21 9.21 -1.38
C MET A 57 10.42 10.11 -1.17
N GLU A 58 11.60 9.73 -1.65
CA GLU A 58 12.81 10.56 -1.59
C GLU A 58 12.62 11.89 -2.34
N ASN A 59 11.91 11.88 -3.47
CA ASN A 59 11.56 13.08 -4.18
C ASN A 59 10.65 14.02 -3.35
N PHE A 60 9.69 13.47 -2.59
CA PHE A 60 8.84 14.28 -1.70
C PHE A 60 9.59 14.79 -0.47
N VAL A 61 10.65 14.15 -0.02
CA VAL A 61 11.55 14.67 1.01
C VAL A 61 12.31 15.88 0.47
N ARG A 62 12.84 15.78 -0.76
CA ARG A 62 13.65 16.83 -1.38
C ARG A 62 12.81 18.04 -1.82
N ASP A 63 11.72 17.82 -2.55
CA ASP A 63 10.98 18.86 -3.26
C ASP A 63 9.71 19.32 -2.55
N ALA A 64 9.40 18.75 -1.39
CA ALA A 64 8.16 18.85 -0.64
C ALA A 64 6.90 18.37 -1.39
N LEU A 65 5.97 17.79 -0.63
CA LEU A 65 4.60 17.53 -1.06
C LEU A 65 3.76 18.76 -0.74
N VAL A 66 3.34 19.49 -1.77
CA VAL A 66 2.51 20.70 -1.59
C VAL A 66 1.05 20.34 -1.80
N VAL A 67 0.25 20.50 -0.76
CA VAL A 67 -1.19 20.20 -0.74
C VAL A 67 -2.03 21.40 -0.35
N GLY A 68 -3.29 21.38 -0.73
CA GLY A 68 -4.24 22.42 -0.38
C GLY A 68 -4.53 22.48 1.11
N ARG A 69 -4.93 23.66 1.58
CA ARG A 69 -5.38 23.83 2.96
C ARG A 69 -6.87 23.50 3.07
N MET A 70 -7.18 22.47 3.85
CA MET A 70 -8.53 21.99 4.09
C MET A 70 -9.05 22.35 5.50
N SER A 71 -8.15 22.72 6.43
CA SER A 71 -8.48 23.10 7.80
C SER A 71 -7.53 24.15 8.33
N ASP A 72 -7.99 24.90 9.32
CA ASP A 72 -7.18 25.85 10.07
C ASP A 72 -6.40 25.18 11.20
N ASP A 73 -6.92 24.09 11.71
CA ASP A 73 -6.26 23.25 12.68
C ASP A 73 -5.27 22.31 11.98
N ASN A 74 -4.02 22.32 12.45
CA ASN A 74 -2.93 21.56 11.81
C ASN A 74 -3.14 20.03 11.91
N LEU A 75 -3.61 19.55 13.05
CA LEU A 75 -3.86 18.13 13.23
C LEU A 75 -5.00 17.65 12.30
N ARG A 76 -6.10 18.43 12.27
CA ARG A 76 -7.25 18.14 11.39
C ARG A 76 -6.85 18.21 9.92
N GLN A 77 -6.01 19.17 9.53
CA GLN A 77 -5.45 19.29 8.19
C GLN A 77 -4.71 18.00 7.78
N VAL A 78 -3.84 17.49 8.66
CA VAL A 78 -3.07 16.26 8.41
C VAL A 78 -3.98 15.03 8.40
N LYS A 79 -5.00 14.96 9.27
CA LYS A 79 -5.99 13.89 9.26
C LYS A 79 -6.78 13.84 7.93
N TYR A 80 -7.21 14.97 7.40
CA TYR A 80 -7.90 15.03 6.11
C TYR A 80 -6.99 14.58 4.96
N LEU A 81 -5.74 15.04 4.95
CA LEU A 81 -4.75 14.56 3.98
C LEU A 81 -4.58 13.04 4.08
N ALA A 82 -4.44 12.51 5.30
CA ALA A 82 -4.24 11.10 5.54
C ALA A 82 -5.40 10.25 5.01
N VAL A 83 -6.64 10.64 5.29
CA VAL A 83 -7.84 9.94 4.78
C VAL A 83 -7.85 9.93 3.24
N SER A 84 -7.52 11.07 2.62
CA SER A 84 -7.45 11.15 1.16
C SER A 84 -6.37 10.24 0.59
N CYS A 85 -5.17 10.24 1.17
CA CYS A 85 -4.06 9.39 0.75
C CYS A 85 -4.38 7.89 0.92
N ILE A 86 -4.95 7.50 2.07
CA ILE A 86 -5.36 6.11 2.34
C ILE A 86 -6.39 5.65 1.31
N THR A 87 -7.40 6.49 1.04
CA THR A 87 -8.44 6.17 0.07
C THR A 87 -7.87 5.92 -1.33
N LEU A 88 -6.99 6.81 -1.81
CA LEU A 88 -6.35 6.66 -3.11
C LEU A 88 -5.45 5.42 -3.14
N ALA A 89 -4.58 5.25 -2.14
CA ALA A 89 -3.69 4.08 -2.05
C ALA A 89 -4.48 2.76 -2.09
N THR A 90 -5.61 2.70 -1.37
CA THR A 90 -6.51 1.53 -1.37
C THR A 90 -7.06 1.25 -2.76
N ARG A 91 -7.54 2.27 -3.49
CA ARG A 91 -8.08 2.10 -4.85
C ARG A 91 -7.01 1.58 -5.81
N TYR A 92 -5.82 2.16 -5.78
CA TYR A 92 -4.71 1.69 -6.61
C TYR A 92 -4.23 0.28 -6.23
N ALA A 93 -4.29 -0.11 -4.95
CA ALA A 93 -3.99 -1.47 -4.52
C ALA A 93 -5.02 -2.48 -5.07
N VAL A 94 -6.32 -2.15 -5.06
CA VAL A 94 -7.37 -2.97 -5.69
C VAL A 94 -7.16 -3.09 -7.20
N GLU A 95 -6.85 -1.99 -7.88
CA GLU A 95 -6.50 -2.02 -9.31
C GLU A 95 -5.22 -2.86 -9.57
N GLY A 96 -4.34 -2.96 -8.59
CA GLY A 96 -3.14 -3.80 -8.62
C GLY A 96 -3.42 -5.29 -8.41
N GLY A 97 -4.66 -5.64 -8.06
CA GLY A 97 -5.14 -7.01 -7.90
C GLY A 97 -5.36 -7.44 -6.44
N LEU A 98 -5.16 -6.56 -5.45
CA LEU A 98 -5.52 -6.87 -4.06
C LEU A 98 -7.03 -7.08 -3.95
N MET A 99 -7.47 -8.07 -3.17
CA MET A 99 -8.89 -8.34 -2.98
C MET A 99 -9.60 -7.14 -2.35
N GLU A 100 -10.75 -6.75 -2.89
CA GLU A 100 -11.51 -5.57 -2.43
C GLU A 100 -11.80 -5.63 -0.93
N SER A 101 -12.25 -6.79 -0.43
CA SER A 101 -12.57 -6.97 1.00
C SER A 101 -11.35 -6.79 1.90
N GLU A 102 -10.18 -7.28 1.48
CA GLU A 102 -8.93 -7.11 2.21
C GLU A 102 -8.49 -5.64 2.20
N ALA A 103 -8.50 -5.02 1.03
CA ALA A 103 -8.12 -3.63 0.85
C ALA A 103 -8.98 -2.67 1.67
N TYR A 104 -10.32 -2.87 1.68
CA TYR A 104 -11.23 -2.02 2.43
C TYR A 104 -11.10 -2.21 3.94
N ASN A 105 -10.94 -3.45 4.42
CA ASN A 105 -10.70 -3.70 5.85
C ASN A 105 -9.40 -3.03 6.34
N LEU A 106 -8.35 -3.05 5.52
CA LEU A 106 -7.11 -2.33 5.81
C LEU A 106 -7.33 -0.83 5.84
N SER A 107 -8.03 -0.27 4.83
CA SER A 107 -8.37 1.15 4.77
C SER A 107 -9.11 1.62 6.02
N ASP A 108 -10.14 0.89 6.45
CA ASP A 108 -10.92 1.22 7.63
C ASP A 108 -10.05 1.21 8.89
N SER A 109 -9.20 0.21 9.04
CA SER A 109 -8.26 0.10 10.17
C SER A 109 -7.25 1.26 10.18
N TYR A 110 -6.75 1.66 9.02
CA TYR A 110 -5.81 2.78 8.89
C TYR A 110 -6.46 4.11 9.22
N ILE A 111 -7.69 4.35 8.75
CA ILE A 111 -8.45 5.57 9.05
C ILE A 111 -8.77 5.65 10.54
N GLN A 112 -9.16 4.53 11.18
CA GLN A 112 -9.40 4.49 12.63
C GLN A 112 -8.13 4.79 13.43
N TYR A 113 -6.96 4.33 12.98
CA TYR A 113 -5.69 4.68 13.61
C TYR A 113 -5.40 6.19 13.50
N VAL A 114 -5.56 6.77 12.30
CA VAL A 114 -5.39 8.20 12.06
C VAL A 114 -6.34 9.03 12.93
N ASP A 115 -7.60 8.59 13.07
CA ASP A 115 -8.59 9.30 13.88
C ASP A 115 -8.16 9.39 15.36
N LYS A 116 -7.59 8.32 15.90
CA LYS A 116 -7.14 8.22 17.31
C LYS A 116 -5.79 8.88 17.56
N THR A 117 -5.03 9.21 16.52
CA THR A 117 -3.67 9.77 16.65
C THR A 117 -3.73 11.29 16.76
N ASP A 118 -3.06 11.86 17.78
CA ASP A 118 -3.08 13.31 18.06
C ASP A 118 -1.80 14.03 17.61
N LYS A 119 -0.84 13.33 17.04
CA LYS A 119 0.43 13.89 16.58
C LYS A 119 0.55 13.84 15.06
N PRO A 120 0.60 14.99 14.39
CA PRO A 120 0.72 15.09 12.93
C PRO A 120 1.90 14.29 12.36
N GLU A 121 3.05 14.30 13.05
CA GLU A 121 4.27 13.63 12.61
C GLU A 121 4.11 12.10 12.62
N GLU A 122 3.40 11.56 13.61
CA GLU A 122 3.11 10.14 13.72
C GLU A 122 2.17 9.69 12.58
N ILE A 123 1.18 10.53 12.23
CA ILE A 123 0.28 10.27 11.10
C ILE A 123 1.08 10.22 9.79
N ILE A 124 1.99 11.14 9.56
CA ILE A 124 2.80 11.15 8.33
C ILE A 124 3.71 9.92 8.24
N LYS A 125 4.38 9.55 9.34
CA LYS A 125 5.19 8.33 9.39
C LYS A 125 4.33 7.08 9.12
N PHE A 126 3.14 7.02 9.70
CA PHE A 126 2.19 5.94 9.47
C PHE A 126 1.78 5.83 8.00
N LEU A 127 1.49 6.94 7.32
CA LEU A 127 1.12 6.93 5.90
C LEU A 127 2.23 6.34 5.02
N VAL A 128 3.49 6.72 5.28
CA VAL A 128 4.65 6.17 4.57
C VAL A 128 4.74 4.65 4.75
N ALA A 129 4.64 4.19 6.01
CA ALA A 129 4.69 2.77 6.31
C ALA A 129 3.55 2.00 5.62
N LYS A 130 2.32 2.55 5.64
CA LYS A 130 1.16 1.87 5.05
C LYS A 130 1.14 1.89 3.52
N ALA A 131 1.69 2.90 2.88
CA ALA A 131 1.93 2.87 1.43
C ALA A 131 2.92 1.75 1.05
N THR A 132 3.96 1.56 1.85
CA THR A 132 4.92 0.45 1.66
C THR A 132 4.24 -0.90 1.89
N ASP A 133 3.48 -1.07 2.97
CA ASP A 133 2.74 -2.31 3.26
C ASP A 133 1.80 -2.69 2.11
N LEU A 134 0.98 -1.75 1.62
CA LEU A 134 0.08 -1.98 0.48
C LEU A 134 0.85 -2.38 -0.78
N THR A 135 2.00 -1.75 -1.05
CA THR A 135 2.84 -2.08 -2.20
C THR A 135 3.40 -3.50 -2.09
N VAL A 136 3.83 -3.92 -0.88
CA VAL A 136 4.26 -5.31 -0.61
C VAL A 136 3.12 -6.29 -0.81
N LEU A 137 1.92 -5.98 -0.33
CA LEU A 137 0.75 -6.85 -0.49
C LEU A 137 0.41 -7.05 -1.98
N VAL A 138 0.37 -5.97 -2.77
CA VAL A 138 0.13 -6.05 -4.21
C VAL A 138 1.23 -6.85 -4.91
N LYS A 139 2.50 -6.60 -4.60
CA LYS A 139 3.63 -7.36 -5.14
C LYS A 139 3.47 -8.86 -4.88
N ASN A 140 3.20 -9.23 -3.64
CA ASN A 140 3.03 -10.62 -3.23
C ASN A 140 1.82 -11.26 -3.92
N HIS A 141 0.72 -10.51 -4.06
CA HIS A 141 -0.47 -11.00 -4.75
C HIS A 141 -0.16 -11.28 -6.23
N ARG A 142 0.52 -10.36 -6.91
CA ARG A 142 0.93 -10.55 -8.32
C ARG A 142 1.86 -11.74 -8.51
N GLN A 143 2.85 -11.92 -7.63
CA GLN A 143 3.73 -13.09 -7.65
C GLN A 143 2.94 -14.40 -7.49
N ARG A 144 1.90 -14.42 -6.64
CA ARG A 144 1.02 -15.60 -6.51
C ARG A 144 0.26 -15.92 -7.79
N LEU A 145 -0.08 -14.93 -8.60
CA LEU A 145 -0.75 -15.15 -9.89
C LEU A 145 0.18 -15.77 -10.94
N GLU A 146 1.50 -15.63 -10.79
CA GLU A 146 2.50 -16.25 -11.65
C GLU A 146 2.67 -17.76 -11.37
N TYR A 147 2.19 -18.23 -10.23
CA TYR A 147 2.23 -19.68 -9.93
C TYR A 147 1.34 -20.49 -10.88
N PRO A 148 1.76 -21.72 -11.23
CA PRO A 148 0.94 -22.64 -12.00
C PRO A 148 -0.47 -22.81 -11.38
N PRO A 149 -1.51 -23.06 -12.20
CA PRO A 149 -2.90 -23.11 -11.72
C PRO A 149 -3.12 -24.08 -10.55
N PHE A 150 -2.44 -25.22 -10.54
CA PHE A 150 -2.54 -26.21 -9.47
C PHE A 150 -1.96 -25.69 -8.14
N VAL A 151 -0.86 -24.90 -8.18
CA VAL A 151 -0.28 -24.29 -6.97
C VAL A 151 -1.23 -23.24 -6.41
N ARG A 152 -1.84 -22.42 -7.27
CA ARG A 152 -2.84 -21.42 -6.84
C ARG A 152 -4.05 -22.08 -6.21
N LYS A 153 -4.51 -23.23 -6.76
CA LYS A 153 -5.64 -24.00 -6.22
C LYS A 153 -5.29 -24.58 -4.85
N ALA A 154 -4.07 -25.13 -4.70
CA ALA A 154 -3.56 -25.62 -3.42
C ALA A 154 -3.51 -24.52 -2.36
N MET A 155 -2.95 -23.35 -2.71
CA MET A 155 -2.87 -22.20 -1.80
C MET A 155 -4.25 -21.71 -1.36
N LYS A 156 -5.21 -21.66 -2.29
CA LYS A 156 -6.59 -21.27 -1.99
C LYS A 156 -7.25 -22.25 -1.03
N TYR A 157 -7.09 -23.56 -1.29
CA TYR A 157 -7.64 -24.60 -0.43
C TYR A 157 -7.05 -24.53 0.98
N VAL A 158 -5.72 -24.46 1.11
CA VAL A 158 -5.05 -24.31 2.40
C VAL A 158 -5.53 -23.07 3.15
N SER A 159 -5.64 -21.92 2.46
CA SER A 159 -6.09 -20.67 3.09
C SER A 159 -7.53 -20.73 3.58
N ALA A 160 -8.40 -21.49 2.91
CA ALA A 160 -9.80 -21.65 3.33
C ALA A 160 -9.96 -22.59 4.54
N HIS A 161 -8.98 -23.47 4.79
CA HIS A 161 -9.05 -24.52 5.82
C HIS A 161 -7.95 -24.36 6.89
N LEU A 162 -7.44 -23.15 7.12
CA LEU A 162 -6.36 -22.86 8.09
C LEU A 162 -6.68 -23.30 9.53
N HIS A 163 -7.95 -23.45 9.87
CA HIS A 163 -8.42 -23.85 11.20
C HIS A 163 -8.64 -25.38 11.33
N GLU A 164 -8.39 -26.15 10.28
CA GLU A 164 -8.59 -27.58 10.20
C GLU A 164 -7.25 -28.33 10.19
N ARG A 165 -7.28 -29.64 10.51
CA ARG A 165 -6.09 -30.49 10.34
C ARG A 165 -6.01 -30.94 8.87
N LEU A 166 -5.25 -30.19 8.09
CA LEU A 166 -5.00 -30.53 6.67
C LEU A 166 -3.94 -31.61 6.54
N LYS A 167 -4.20 -32.59 5.66
CA LYS A 167 -3.23 -33.60 5.20
C LYS A 167 -2.79 -33.24 3.78
N CYS A 168 -1.59 -33.67 3.40
CA CYS A 168 -1.10 -33.47 2.03
C CYS A 168 -1.99 -34.13 0.98
N CYS A 169 -2.65 -35.28 1.31
CA CYS A 169 -3.59 -35.93 0.41
C CYS A 169 -4.81 -35.07 0.13
N ASP A 170 -5.37 -34.38 1.12
CA ASP A 170 -6.56 -33.54 0.96
C ASP A 170 -6.28 -32.39 -0.03
N VAL A 171 -5.09 -31.77 0.07
CA VAL A 171 -4.63 -30.73 -0.85
C VAL A 171 -4.38 -31.27 -2.26
N ALA A 172 -3.78 -32.47 -2.36
CA ALA A 172 -3.50 -33.09 -3.63
C ALA A 172 -4.79 -33.47 -4.38
N ASP A 173 -5.76 -34.05 -3.67
CA ASP A 173 -7.07 -34.44 -4.21
C ASP A 173 -7.82 -33.22 -4.73
N GLU A 174 -7.85 -32.12 -3.96
CA GLU A 174 -8.48 -30.88 -4.41
C GLU A 174 -7.80 -30.29 -5.65
N CYS A 175 -6.48 -30.44 -5.77
CA CYS A 175 -5.74 -29.93 -6.92
C CYS A 175 -5.82 -30.83 -8.16
N GLY A 176 -6.41 -32.03 -8.05
CA GLY A 176 -6.37 -33.06 -9.09
C GLY A 176 -4.94 -33.56 -9.34
N ALA A 177 -4.07 -33.47 -8.33
CA ALA A 177 -2.71 -33.98 -8.37
C ALA A 177 -2.69 -35.40 -7.79
N VAL A 178 -1.96 -36.32 -8.44
CA VAL A 178 -1.74 -37.61 -7.91
C VAL A 178 -0.84 -37.55 -6.69
N SER A 179 -1.34 -37.90 -5.52
CA SER A 179 -0.51 -38.03 -4.32
C SER A 179 0.54 -39.10 -4.57
N TYR A 180 1.81 -38.71 -4.66
CA TYR A 180 2.95 -39.61 -4.80
C TYR A 180 3.20 -40.38 -3.49
N THR A 181 2.22 -41.14 -3.00
CA THR A 181 2.42 -42.04 -1.86
C THR A 181 3.23 -43.29 -2.23
N HIS A 182 3.68 -43.43 -3.48
CA HIS A 182 4.42 -44.54 -3.99
C HIS A 182 5.80 -44.24 -4.59
N LEU A 183 6.43 -43.14 -4.20
CA LEU A 183 7.85 -43.01 -4.44
C LEU A 183 8.64 -43.88 -3.46
N THR A 184 8.62 -45.18 -3.72
CA THR A 184 9.65 -46.08 -3.23
C THR A 184 10.91 -45.76 -4.02
N LEU A 185 11.88 -45.13 -3.37
CA LEU A 185 13.24 -45.05 -3.90
C LEU A 185 13.72 -46.48 -4.19
N PRO A 186 14.28 -46.74 -5.40
CA PRO A 186 14.87 -48.05 -5.63
C PRO A 186 16.04 -48.22 -4.66
N THR A 187 15.88 -49.07 -3.70
CA THR A 187 16.98 -49.57 -2.85
C THR A 187 17.97 -50.26 -3.80
N LYS A 188 19.14 -49.61 -3.98
CA LYS A 188 20.30 -50.28 -4.62
C LYS A 188 20.62 -51.54 -3.81
N ALA A 189 20.44 -52.70 -4.44
CA ALA A 189 21.05 -53.94 -4.00
C ALA A 189 22.56 -53.89 -4.26
#